data_35b02dc55a86bf3068c39cb45960efb5
#
_entry.id   35b02dc55a86bf3068c39cb45960efb5
#
_cell.length_a   1.000
_cell.length_b   1.000
_cell.length_c   1.000
_cell.angle_alpha   90.00
_cell.angle_beta   90.00
_cell.angle_gamma   90.00
#
_symmetry.space_group_name_H-M   'P 1'
#
loop_
_entity.id
_entity.type
_entity.pdbx_description
1 polymer ?
#
loop_
_entity_poly.entity_id
_entity_poly.type
_entity_poly.pdbx_seq_one_letter_code
_entity_poly.pdbx_strand_id
1 'polypeptide(L)'
;GALPKRWVTLFWAARGSIAESRWAGIVESSLILGSDAAQCDLCLPDSRIRPQHAVLAVRGEALLVQPLGPDTTVFVNGEKIAGEHCLQNNDTLRLGRTTIRLVL
;
A
#
# COMPACT_ATOMS: atom_id res chain seq x y z
N GLY A 1 -11.75 18.20 -15.61
CA GLY A 1 -10.74 17.34 -16.17
C GLY A 1 -10.82 15.92 -15.67
N ALA A 2 -9.93 15.08 -16.15
CA ALA A 2 -9.87 13.69 -15.70
C ALA A 2 -9.45 13.61 -14.24
N LEU A 3 -9.97 12.61 -13.50
CA LEU A 3 -9.52 12.32 -12.16
C LEU A 3 -8.06 11.84 -12.21
N PRO A 4 -7.24 12.17 -11.19
CA PRO A 4 -5.88 11.63 -11.12
C PRO A 4 -5.92 10.11 -11.03
N LYS A 5 -5.12 9.46 -11.86
CA LYS A 5 -5.05 8.00 -11.90
C LYS A 5 -3.69 7.53 -12.34
N ARG A 6 -3.31 6.35 -11.88
CA ARG A 6 -2.03 5.75 -12.24
C ARG A 6 -2.15 4.23 -12.20
N TRP A 7 -1.50 3.55 -13.15
CA TRP A 7 -1.37 2.10 -13.12
C TRP A 7 -0.35 1.70 -12.06
N VAL A 8 -0.70 0.73 -11.23
CA VAL A 8 0.14 0.27 -10.13
C VAL A 8 0.06 -1.24 -10.05
N THR A 9 1.21 -1.89 -9.81
CA THR A 9 1.26 -3.30 -9.52
C THR A 9 1.90 -3.50 -8.15
N LEU A 10 1.26 -4.30 -7.31
CA LEU A 10 1.73 -4.64 -5.97
C LEU A 10 1.96 -6.15 -5.88
N PHE A 11 3.10 -6.54 -5.34
CA PHE A 11 3.45 -7.94 -5.14
C PHE A 11 3.76 -8.19 -3.67
N TRP A 12 3.18 -9.23 -3.09
CA TRP A 12 3.48 -9.63 -1.70
C TRP A 12 3.32 -11.12 -1.56
N ALA A 13 3.94 -11.68 -0.51
CA ALA A 13 3.76 -13.07 -0.16
C ALA A 13 3.22 -13.17 1.25
N ALA A 14 2.25 -14.05 1.48
CA ALA A 14 1.80 -14.36 2.81
C ALA A 14 2.95 -15.01 3.58
N ARG A 15 3.01 -14.75 4.90
CA ARG A 15 4.05 -15.31 5.75
C ARG A 15 4.06 -16.83 5.65
N GLY A 16 5.23 -17.38 5.40
CA GLY A 16 5.42 -18.83 5.25
C GLY A 16 5.07 -19.38 3.88
N SER A 17 4.60 -18.53 2.96
CA SER A 17 4.29 -18.91 1.60
C SER A 17 5.45 -18.57 0.67
N ILE A 18 5.73 -19.48 -0.28
CA ILE A 18 6.67 -19.19 -1.38
C ILE A 18 5.93 -18.60 -2.59
N ALA A 19 4.61 -18.68 -2.60
CA ALA A 19 3.81 -18.11 -3.68
C ALA A 19 3.59 -16.61 -3.46
N GLU A 20 3.86 -15.82 -4.49
CA GLU A 20 3.66 -14.38 -4.47
C GLU A 20 2.24 -14.04 -4.93
N SER A 21 1.57 -13.18 -4.18
CA SER A 21 0.29 -12.61 -4.58
C SER A 21 0.52 -11.32 -5.36
N ARG A 22 -0.43 -10.96 -6.20
CA ARG A 22 -0.33 -9.78 -7.04
C ARG A 22 -1.67 -9.06 -7.14
N TRP A 23 -1.63 -7.76 -6.99
CA TRP A 23 -2.72 -6.87 -7.38
C TRP A 23 -2.20 -5.92 -8.45
N ALA A 24 -2.92 -5.77 -9.55
CA ALA A 24 -2.57 -4.83 -10.60
C ALA A 24 -3.82 -4.10 -11.07
N GLY A 25 -3.73 -2.80 -11.18
CA GLY A 25 -4.86 -1.99 -11.59
C GLY A 25 -4.55 -0.51 -11.63
N ILE A 26 -5.58 0.26 -11.94
CA ILE A 26 -5.50 1.71 -11.96
C ILE A 26 -5.95 2.23 -10.61
N VAL A 27 -5.07 3.00 -9.96
CA VAL A 27 -5.45 3.75 -8.76
C VAL A 27 -6.09 5.04 -9.23
N GLU A 28 -7.39 5.19 -8.97
CA GLU A 28 -8.15 6.40 -9.27
C GLU A 28 -8.26 7.21 -7.98
N SER A 29 -7.48 8.27 -7.87
CA SER A 29 -7.32 9.11 -6.69
C SER A 29 -6.65 8.42 -5.53
N SER A 30 -7.20 7.34 -4.98
CA SER A 30 -6.64 6.65 -3.82
C SER A 30 -7.00 5.17 -3.78
N LEU A 31 -6.20 4.42 -3.02
CA LEU A 31 -6.41 2.99 -2.75
C LEU A 31 -6.07 2.74 -1.29
N ILE A 32 -7.04 2.26 -0.52
CA ILE A 32 -6.84 1.96 0.90
C ILE A 32 -6.37 0.52 1.07
N LEU A 33 -5.27 0.34 1.78
CA LEU A 33 -4.71 -0.95 2.15
C LEU A 33 -5.07 -1.26 3.60
N GLY A 34 -5.55 -2.44 3.87
CA GLY A 34 -5.92 -2.83 5.22
C GLY A 34 -6.22 -4.32 5.35
N SER A 35 -6.70 -4.72 6.52
CA SER A 35 -7.01 -6.11 6.81
C SER A 35 -8.50 -6.44 6.79
N ASP A 36 -9.37 -5.43 6.73
CA ASP A 36 -10.81 -5.65 6.69
C ASP A 36 -11.35 -5.31 5.30
N ALA A 37 -11.80 -6.34 4.58
CA ALA A 37 -12.28 -6.19 3.21
C ALA A 37 -13.48 -5.23 3.09
N ALA A 38 -14.24 -5.03 4.18
CA ALA A 38 -15.36 -4.09 4.19
C ALA A 38 -14.90 -2.63 4.31
N GLN A 39 -13.64 -2.38 4.71
CA GLN A 39 -13.15 -1.04 5.00
C GLN A 39 -11.96 -0.63 4.13
N CYS A 40 -11.46 -1.51 3.28
CA CYS A 40 -10.31 -1.21 2.45
C CYS A 40 -10.52 -1.69 1.01
N ASP A 41 -9.69 -1.18 0.12
CA ASP A 41 -9.74 -1.54 -1.31
C ASP A 41 -8.91 -2.78 -1.60
N LEU A 42 -7.79 -2.94 -0.90
CA LEU A 42 -6.93 -4.12 -0.98
C LEU A 42 -6.80 -4.73 0.42
N CYS A 43 -7.35 -5.92 0.58
CA CYS A 43 -7.32 -6.63 1.85
C CYS A 43 -6.08 -7.52 1.91
N LEU A 44 -5.28 -7.31 2.96
CA LEU A 44 -4.06 -8.09 3.23
C LEU A 44 -4.30 -8.97 4.47
N PRO A 45 -4.11 -10.29 4.36
CA PRO A 45 -4.41 -11.22 5.45
C PRO A 45 -3.28 -11.27 6.49
N ASP A 46 -3.15 -10.21 7.27
CA ASP A 46 -2.11 -10.06 8.29
C ASP A 46 -2.76 -9.47 9.54
N SER A 47 -2.71 -10.22 10.65
CA SER A 47 -3.36 -9.80 11.91
C SER A 47 -2.75 -8.55 12.52
N ARG A 48 -1.56 -8.13 12.06
CA ARG A 48 -0.92 -6.90 12.52
C ARG A 48 -1.25 -5.70 11.65
N ILE A 49 -1.93 -5.91 10.53
CA ILE A 49 -2.41 -4.83 9.69
C ILE A 49 -3.77 -4.38 10.23
N ARG A 50 -3.96 -3.07 10.36
CA ARG A 50 -5.22 -2.50 10.84
C ARG A 50 -6.29 -2.57 9.74
N PRO A 51 -7.59 -2.48 10.09
CA PRO A 51 -8.67 -2.51 9.10
C PRO A 51 -8.49 -1.52 7.96
N GLN A 52 -8.06 -0.29 8.28
CA GLN A 52 -7.60 0.73 7.33
C GLN A 52 -6.22 1.16 7.79
N HIS A 53 -5.17 0.70 7.11
CA HIS A 53 -3.81 0.88 7.60
C HIS A 53 -3.06 1.99 6.88
N ALA A 54 -3.15 2.03 5.58
CA ALA A 54 -2.44 3.02 4.77
C ALA A 54 -3.25 3.33 3.51
N VAL A 55 -2.99 4.49 2.94
CA VAL A 55 -3.60 4.88 1.67
C VAL A 55 -2.50 5.18 0.66
N LEU A 56 -2.69 4.66 -0.56
CA LEU A 56 -1.93 5.10 -1.73
C LEU A 56 -2.77 6.17 -2.42
N ALA A 57 -2.18 7.33 -2.71
CA ALA A 57 -2.89 8.44 -3.32
C ALA A 57 -2.12 8.99 -4.52
N VAL A 58 -2.85 9.32 -5.58
CA VAL A 58 -2.27 9.94 -6.77
C VAL A 58 -2.40 11.45 -6.64
N ARG A 59 -1.27 12.13 -6.77
CA ARG A 59 -1.23 13.60 -6.72
C ARG A 59 -0.39 14.07 -7.91
N GLY A 60 -1.05 14.56 -8.95
CA GLY A 60 -0.39 14.87 -10.21
C GLY A 60 0.20 13.59 -10.81
N GLU A 61 1.50 13.58 -11.06
CA GLU A 61 2.20 12.39 -11.56
C GLU A 61 2.80 11.54 -10.44
N ALA A 62 2.68 11.98 -9.19
CA ALA A 62 3.26 11.29 -8.05
C ALA A 62 2.27 10.29 -7.45
N LEU A 63 2.82 9.20 -6.92
CA LEU A 63 2.09 8.26 -6.07
C LEU A 63 2.64 8.40 -4.66
N LEU A 64 1.75 8.66 -3.70
CA LEU A 64 2.11 8.86 -2.31
C LEU A 64 1.56 7.72 -1.46
N VAL A 65 2.22 7.44 -0.35
CA VAL A 65 1.66 6.57 0.71
C VAL A 65 1.59 7.36 2.00
N GLN A 66 0.52 7.10 2.78
CA GLN A 66 0.31 7.76 4.06
C GLN A 66 -0.31 6.78 5.05
N PRO A 67 0.20 6.72 6.31
CA PRO A 67 -0.46 5.97 7.37
C PRO A 67 -1.83 6.58 7.70
N LEU A 68 -2.81 5.75 8.06
CA LEU A 68 -4.20 6.18 8.26
C LEU A 68 -4.63 6.34 9.72
N GLY A 69 -3.72 6.42 10.65
CA GLY A 69 -4.12 6.67 12.03
C GLY A 69 -3.14 6.11 13.04
N PRO A 70 -3.53 6.06 14.33
CA PRO A 70 -2.65 5.48 15.35
C PRO A 70 -2.43 3.99 15.08
N ASP A 71 -1.26 3.52 15.43
CA ASP A 71 -0.87 2.11 15.27
C ASP A 71 -0.88 1.61 13.83
N THR A 72 -0.76 2.50 12.87
CA THR A 72 -0.70 2.18 11.44
C THR A 72 0.70 2.45 10.89
N THR A 73 1.72 1.91 11.54
CA THR A 73 3.10 2.11 11.13
C THR A 73 3.34 1.59 9.71
N VAL A 74 3.97 2.41 8.88
CA VAL A 74 4.36 2.08 7.52
C VAL A 74 5.86 2.29 7.36
N PHE A 75 6.53 1.29 6.80
CA PHE A 75 7.94 1.40 6.45
C PHE A 75 8.06 1.46 4.92
N VAL A 76 8.90 2.35 4.42
CA VAL A 76 9.28 2.42 3.01
C VAL A 76 10.77 2.13 2.92
N ASN A 77 11.13 1.07 2.21
CA ASN A 77 12.52 0.63 2.09
C ASN A 77 13.21 0.48 3.45
N GLY A 78 12.47 -0.02 4.44
CA GLY A 78 12.99 -0.26 5.79
C GLY A 78 12.94 0.94 6.73
N GLU A 79 12.52 2.11 6.28
CA GLU A 79 12.44 3.31 7.09
C GLU A 79 11.01 3.67 7.42
N LYS A 80 10.73 3.90 8.70
CA LYS A 80 9.42 4.35 9.17
C LYS A 80 9.13 5.74 8.62
N ILE A 81 7.98 5.92 7.99
CA ILE A 81 7.55 7.23 7.51
C ILE A 81 6.69 7.93 8.55
N ALA A 82 6.75 9.27 8.58
CA ALA A 82 6.02 10.08 9.55
C ALA A 82 4.69 10.63 9.01
N GLY A 83 4.54 10.72 7.71
CA GLY A 83 3.35 11.26 7.07
C GLY A 83 3.33 10.81 5.63
N GLU A 84 3.00 11.72 4.71
CA GLU A 84 3.04 11.40 3.29
C GLU A 84 4.47 11.10 2.83
N HIS A 85 4.62 10.10 1.99
CA HIS A 85 5.91 9.75 1.40
C HIS A 85 5.72 9.46 -0.09
N CYS A 86 6.51 10.11 -0.94
CA CYS A 86 6.44 9.91 -2.38
C CYS A 86 7.10 8.58 -2.75
N LEU A 87 6.36 7.72 -3.44
CA LEU A 87 6.84 6.40 -3.83
C LEU A 87 7.51 6.43 -5.20
N GLN A 88 8.49 5.56 -5.36
CA GLN A 88 9.21 5.35 -6.62
C GLN A 88 9.09 3.90 -7.05
N ASN A 89 9.35 3.65 -8.33
CA ASN A 89 9.33 2.31 -8.86
C ASN A 89 10.29 1.40 -8.08
N ASN A 90 9.83 0.20 -7.75
CA ASN A 90 10.56 -0.82 -6.99
C ASN A 90 10.71 -0.50 -5.49
N ASP A 91 10.05 0.51 -4.97
CA ASP A 91 10.00 0.71 -3.52
C ASP A 91 9.30 -0.47 -2.85
N THR A 92 9.71 -0.76 -1.61
CA THR A 92 9.04 -1.75 -0.77
C THR A 92 8.31 -1.06 0.37
N LEU A 93 7.07 -1.48 0.59
CA LEU A 93 6.27 -1.05 1.73
C LEU A 93 6.19 -2.20 2.72
N ARG A 94 6.27 -1.91 4.02
CA ARG A 94 5.94 -2.92 5.02
C ARG A 94 4.84 -2.41 5.92
N LEU A 95 3.76 -3.19 5.99
CA LEU A 95 2.63 -3.01 6.89
C LEU A 95 2.55 -4.28 7.74
N GLY A 96 2.56 -4.13 9.06
CA GLY A 96 2.60 -5.30 9.92
C GLY A 96 3.81 -6.17 9.61
N ARG A 97 3.57 -7.42 9.22
CA ARG A 97 4.61 -8.38 8.81
C ARG A 97 4.64 -8.58 7.29
N THR A 98 3.84 -7.85 6.55
CA THR A 98 3.71 -8.01 5.10
C THR A 98 4.57 -6.98 4.40
N THR A 99 5.48 -7.46 3.54
CA THR A 99 6.29 -6.61 2.68
C THR A 99 5.72 -6.65 1.27
N ILE A 100 5.49 -5.46 0.72
CA ILE A 100 4.86 -5.28 -0.58
C ILE A 100 5.85 -4.58 -1.49
N ARG A 101 6.14 -5.18 -2.65
CA ARG A 101 6.96 -4.54 -3.68
C ARG A 101 6.06 -3.80 -4.66
N LEU A 102 6.41 -2.56 -4.93
CA LEU A 102 5.64 -1.65 -5.78
C LEU A 102 6.29 -1.56 -7.16
N VAL A 103 5.50 -1.74 -8.20
CA VAL A 103 5.94 -1.53 -9.58
C VAL A 103 5.02 -0.50 -10.22
N LEU A 104 5.60 0.55 -10.74
CA LEU A 104 4.89 1.67 -11.36
C LEU A 104 4.94 1.61 -12.89
#